data_b75470b58c0e1daf093bab82c7cea8f7
#
_entry.id   b75470b58c0e1daf093bab82c7cea8f7
#
_cell.length_a   1.000
_cell.length_b   1.000
_cell.length_c   1.000
_cell.angle_alpha   90.00
_cell.angle_beta   90.00
_cell.angle_gamma   90.00
#
_symmetry.space_group_name_H-M   'P 1'
#
loop_
_entity.id
_entity.type
_entity.pdbx_description
1 polymer ?
#
loop_
_entity_poly.entity_id
_entity_poly.type
_entity_poly.pdbx_seq_one_letter_code
_entity_poly.pdbx_strand_id
1 'polypeptide(L)'
;MRGGRFLTALPVTLFFEISRELHLTTLEGIKRAGPPQAIQKLREDLYMAQITLSETPSADWKRLFYETQQAPSPDFPPRAVDISGHLLRFRTDAASVEAKTAWIDRWIERANQKESAMGGRLDEERRRRREEHQREQLELASINARWEKL
;
A
#
# COMPACT_ATOMS: atom_id res chain seq x y z
N MET A 1 13.01 -4.57 -44.34
CA MET A 1 11.61 -4.85 -44.22
C MET A 1 11.28 -5.95 -43.23
N ARG A 2 12.02 -7.03 -43.27
CA ARG A 2 11.76 -8.10 -42.32
C ARG A 2 12.09 -7.70 -40.89
N GLY A 3 13.09 -6.86 -40.72
CA GLY A 3 13.48 -6.39 -39.41
C GLY A 3 12.39 -5.63 -38.69
N GLY A 4 11.56 -4.88 -39.43
CA GLY A 4 10.49 -4.11 -38.83
C GLY A 4 9.45 -5.02 -38.19
N ARG A 5 9.21 -6.15 -38.78
CA ARG A 5 8.23 -7.09 -38.20
C ARG A 5 8.71 -7.69 -36.88
N PHE A 6 9.99 -8.03 -36.83
CA PHE A 6 10.54 -8.55 -35.57
C PHE A 6 10.48 -7.53 -34.46
N LEU A 7 10.82 -6.29 -34.76
CA LEU A 7 10.79 -5.22 -33.76
C LEU A 7 9.37 -5.01 -33.22
N THR A 8 8.38 -5.13 -34.10
CA THR A 8 7.01 -4.97 -33.66
C THR A 8 6.58 -6.09 -32.73
N ALA A 9 6.99 -7.31 -32.98
CA ALA A 9 6.59 -8.45 -32.18
C ALA A 9 7.16 -8.40 -30.77
N LEU A 10 8.41 -8.01 -30.61
CA LEU A 10 9.05 -7.99 -29.31
C LEU A 10 8.39 -7.03 -28.30
N PRO A 11 8.10 -5.78 -28.67
CA PRO A 11 7.43 -4.87 -27.74
C PRO A 11 6.07 -5.39 -27.29
N VAL A 12 5.34 -6.01 -28.16
CA VAL A 12 4.03 -6.55 -27.81
C VAL A 12 4.16 -7.66 -26.79
N THR A 13 5.14 -8.52 -26.93
CA THR A 13 5.36 -9.62 -26.00
C THR A 13 5.72 -9.08 -24.61
N LEU A 14 6.61 -8.10 -24.54
CA LEU A 14 6.99 -7.50 -23.26
C LEU A 14 5.82 -6.85 -22.58
N PHE A 15 5.00 -6.14 -23.32
CA PHE A 15 3.83 -5.50 -22.76
C PHE A 15 2.88 -6.52 -22.15
N PHE A 16 2.70 -7.64 -22.81
CA PHE A 16 1.82 -8.69 -22.32
C PHE A 16 2.32 -9.28 -21.01
N GLU A 17 3.61 -9.51 -20.88
CA GLU A 17 4.19 -10.03 -19.65
C GLU A 17 4.07 -9.07 -18.49
N ILE A 18 4.30 -7.80 -18.74
CA ILE A 18 4.15 -6.77 -17.71
C ILE A 18 2.71 -6.74 -17.22
N SER A 19 1.75 -6.87 -18.11
CA SER A 19 0.34 -6.90 -17.71
C SER A 19 0.05 -8.09 -16.80
N ARG A 20 0.64 -9.24 -17.08
CA ARG A 20 0.45 -10.42 -16.25
C ARG A 20 1.01 -10.20 -14.84
N GLU A 21 2.19 -9.63 -14.75
CA GLU A 21 2.80 -9.37 -13.44
C GLU A 21 1.98 -8.38 -12.63
N LEU A 22 1.48 -7.33 -13.26
CA LEU A 22 0.63 -6.37 -12.58
C LEU A 22 -0.65 -7.02 -12.09
N HIS A 23 -1.22 -7.91 -12.88
CA HIS A 23 -2.41 -8.63 -12.48
C HIS A 23 -2.16 -9.49 -11.24
N LEU A 24 -1.06 -10.24 -11.23
CA LEU A 24 -0.69 -11.06 -10.09
C LEU A 24 -0.44 -10.20 -8.85
N THR A 25 0.22 -9.07 -9.02
CA THR A 25 0.47 -8.14 -7.93
C THR A 25 -0.83 -7.63 -7.34
N THR A 26 -1.82 -7.35 -8.18
CA THR A 26 -3.13 -6.90 -7.73
C THR A 26 -3.81 -7.96 -6.87
N LEU A 27 -3.66 -9.23 -7.21
CA LEU A 27 -4.25 -10.33 -6.45
C LEU A 27 -3.59 -10.53 -5.10
N GLU A 28 -2.37 -10.07 -4.91
CA GLU A 28 -1.65 -10.25 -3.66
C GLU A 28 -2.13 -9.32 -2.54
N GLY A 29 -2.87 -8.26 -2.87
CA GLY A 29 -3.44 -7.39 -1.88
C GLY A 29 -2.73 -6.06 -1.70
N ILE A 30 -2.87 -5.50 -0.51
CA ILE A 30 -2.31 -4.21 -0.17
C ILE A 30 -0.80 -4.30 -0.03
N LYS A 31 -0.09 -3.29 -0.52
CA LYS A 31 1.36 -3.21 -0.44
C LYS A 31 1.79 -1.83 -0.02
N ARG A 32 2.99 -1.76 0.51
CA ARG A 32 3.65 -0.49 0.74
C ARG A 32 4.01 0.12 -0.61
N ALA A 33 3.62 1.38 -0.83
CA ALA A 33 3.83 2.05 -2.11
C ALA A 33 5.20 2.71 -2.23
N GLY A 34 6.00 2.72 -1.18
CA GLY A 34 7.33 3.31 -1.22
C GLY A 34 8.01 3.22 0.13
N PRO A 35 9.17 3.83 0.29
CA PRO A 35 9.88 3.81 1.55
C PRO A 35 9.19 4.68 2.61
N PRO A 36 9.47 4.45 3.90
CA PRO A 36 8.96 5.34 4.93
C PRO A 36 9.56 6.73 4.81
N GLN A 37 8.79 7.73 5.21
CA GLN A 37 9.23 9.13 5.19
C GLN A 37 9.04 9.74 6.57
N ALA A 38 10.02 10.48 7.03
CA ALA A 38 9.89 11.26 8.25
C ALA A 38 9.06 12.49 7.93
N ILE A 39 7.92 12.65 8.59
CA ILE A 39 7.01 13.77 8.32
C ILE A 39 7.02 14.79 9.44
N GLN A 40 7.56 14.44 10.61
CA GLN A 40 7.59 15.36 11.76
C GLN A 40 8.67 14.89 12.72
N LYS A 41 9.41 15.83 13.27
CA LYS A 41 10.32 15.55 14.38
C LYS A 41 9.55 15.79 15.68
N LEU A 42 9.45 14.78 16.52
CA LEU A 42 8.71 14.86 17.77
C LEU A 42 9.56 15.34 18.92
N ARG A 43 10.80 14.89 18.97
CA ARG A 43 11.83 15.33 19.92
C ARG A 43 13.17 14.81 19.42
N GLU A 44 14.22 15.00 20.18
CA GLU A 44 15.55 14.55 19.76
C GLU A 44 15.53 13.04 19.52
N ASP A 45 15.95 12.63 18.33
CA ASP A 45 15.97 11.24 17.88
C ASP A 45 14.62 10.53 17.99
N LEU A 46 13.53 11.26 17.77
CA LEU A 46 12.20 10.65 17.69
C LEU A 46 11.40 11.34 16.60
N TYR A 47 10.94 10.57 15.64
CA TYR A 47 10.26 11.07 14.44
C TYR A 47 8.94 10.37 14.25
N MET A 48 8.00 11.08 13.61
CA MET A 48 6.82 10.45 13.06
C MET A 48 7.14 10.02 11.64
N ALA A 49 7.08 8.73 11.39
CA ALA A 49 7.31 8.17 10.06
C ALA A 49 5.97 7.85 9.41
N GLN A 50 5.91 7.96 8.10
CA GLN A 50 4.71 7.71 7.33
C GLN A 50 5.02 6.78 6.17
N ILE A 51 4.16 5.82 5.97
CA ILE A 51 4.21 4.90 4.83
C ILE A 51 2.91 5.08 4.05
N THR A 52 3.02 5.18 2.73
CA THR A 52 1.86 5.22 1.86
C THR A 52 1.54 3.80 1.42
N LEU A 53 0.27 3.41 1.57
CA LEU A 53 -0.19 2.11 1.11
C LEU A 53 -0.69 2.22 -0.32
N SER A 54 -0.72 1.09 -1.03
CA SER A 54 -1.15 1.05 -2.43
C SER A 54 -2.63 1.36 -2.61
N GLU A 55 -3.43 1.16 -1.56
CA GLU A 55 -4.86 1.43 -1.58
C GLU A 55 -5.35 1.65 -0.16
N THR A 56 -6.56 2.21 -0.03
CA THR A 56 -7.19 2.40 1.28
C THR A 56 -7.72 1.05 1.77
N PRO A 57 -7.26 0.59 2.94
CA PRO A 57 -7.73 -0.69 3.46
C PRO A 57 -9.19 -0.65 3.91
N SER A 58 -9.84 -1.80 3.84
CA SER A 58 -11.18 -1.96 4.38
C SER A 58 -11.15 -2.04 5.90
N ALA A 59 -12.31 -1.87 6.53
CA ALA A 59 -12.43 -2.02 7.97
C ALA A 59 -12.03 -3.44 8.41
N ASP A 60 -12.41 -4.45 7.64
CA ASP A 60 -12.04 -5.83 7.94
C ASP A 60 -10.53 -6.05 7.86
N TRP A 61 -9.90 -5.49 6.84
CA TRP A 61 -8.45 -5.59 6.70
C TRP A 61 -7.73 -4.94 7.88
N LYS A 62 -8.17 -3.76 8.30
CA LYS A 62 -7.58 -3.07 9.45
C LYS A 62 -7.73 -3.89 10.73
N ARG A 63 -8.88 -4.50 10.92
CA ARG A 63 -9.09 -5.38 12.07
C ARG A 63 -8.11 -6.55 12.03
N LEU A 64 -7.95 -7.19 10.88
CA LEU A 64 -6.99 -8.28 10.72
C LEU A 64 -5.56 -7.83 10.96
N PHE A 65 -5.23 -6.63 10.53
CA PHE A 65 -3.90 -6.08 10.76
C PHE A 65 -3.60 -5.95 12.25
N TYR A 66 -4.57 -5.54 13.06
CA TYR A 66 -4.34 -5.31 14.48
C TYR A 66 -4.51 -6.54 15.36
N GLU A 67 -5.40 -7.46 15.02
CA GLU A 67 -5.82 -8.49 15.95
C GLU A 67 -4.86 -9.64 16.22
N THR A 68 -4.17 -10.11 15.21
CA THR A 68 -3.46 -11.39 15.33
C THR A 68 -1.99 -11.31 15.04
N GLN A 69 -1.44 -10.14 15.04
CA GLN A 69 -0.04 -9.94 14.70
C GLN A 69 0.83 -10.09 15.93
N GLN A 70 1.99 -10.68 15.74
CA GLN A 70 2.98 -10.77 16.79
C GLN A 70 3.82 -9.51 16.82
N ALA A 71 4.13 -9.05 18.02
CA ALA A 71 4.99 -7.89 18.21
C ALA A 71 6.43 -8.33 18.39
N PRO A 72 7.41 -7.60 17.83
CA PRO A 72 8.83 -7.88 18.06
C PRO A 72 9.23 -7.60 19.51
N SER A 73 8.54 -6.66 20.14
CA SER A 73 8.78 -6.28 21.53
C SER A 73 7.52 -5.59 22.07
N PRO A 74 7.39 -5.44 23.39
CA PRO A 74 6.28 -4.70 23.97
C PRO A 74 6.24 -3.25 23.51
N ASP A 75 7.38 -2.69 23.08
CA ASP A 75 7.47 -1.29 22.69
C ASP A 75 6.92 -1.03 21.29
N PHE A 76 6.77 -2.07 20.48
CA PHE A 76 6.29 -1.89 19.13
C PHE A 76 5.23 -2.95 18.77
N PRO A 77 4.05 -2.88 19.40
CA PRO A 77 2.93 -3.74 18.99
C PRO A 77 2.28 -3.18 17.72
N PRO A 78 1.48 -3.97 17.02
CA PRO A 78 0.76 -3.47 15.83
C PRO A 78 -0.07 -2.22 16.11
N ARG A 79 -0.58 -2.08 17.33
CA ARG A 79 -1.37 -0.91 17.73
C ARG A 79 -0.57 0.38 17.83
N ALA A 80 0.75 0.29 17.83
CA ALA A 80 1.61 1.47 17.77
C ALA A 80 1.59 2.10 16.37
N VAL A 81 1.02 1.41 15.40
CA VAL A 81 0.90 1.89 14.02
C VAL A 81 -0.52 2.42 13.83
N ASP A 82 -0.64 3.64 13.33
CA ASP A 82 -1.93 4.26 13.06
C ASP A 82 -2.21 4.22 11.57
N ILE A 83 -3.39 3.74 11.18
CA ILE A 83 -3.81 3.68 9.78
C ILE A 83 -4.95 4.67 9.58
N SER A 84 -4.73 5.64 8.72
CA SER A 84 -5.72 6.66 8.38
C SER A 84 -5.80 6.76 6.86
N GLY A 85 -6.93 6.36 6.28
CA GLY A 85 -7.06 6.26 4.84
C GLY A 85 -6.05 5.28 4.29
N HIS A 86 -5.22 5.72 3.36
CA HIS A 86 -4.16 4.89 2.78
C HIS A 86 -2.78 5.23 3.37
N LEU A 87 -2.74 5.94 4.49
CA LEU A 87 -1.51 6.34 5.16
C LEU A 87 -1.35 5.59 6.47
N LEU A 88 -0.14 5.16 6.73
CA LEU A 88 0.24 4.42 7.91
C LEU A 88 1.33 5.21 8.62
N ARG A 89 1.15 5.49 9.91
CA ARG A 89 2.09 6.31 10.67
C ARG A 89 2.55 5.60 11.93
N PHE A 90 3.80 5.81 12.28
CA PHE A 90 4.36 5.23 13.49
C PHE A 90 5.53 6.08 13.98
N ARG A 91 5.84 5.96 15.26
CA ARG A 91 6.98 6.69 15.86
C ARG A 91 8.22 5.82 15.79
N THR A 92 9.34 6.45 15.48
CA THR A 92 10.60 5.72 15.40
C THR A 92 11.79 6.66 15.60
N ASP A 93 12.89 6.11 16.10
CA ASP A 93 14.17 6.77 15.99
C ASP A 93 14.79 6.41 14.63
N ALA A 94 15.87 7.10 14.29
CA ALA A 94 16.52 6.89 12.99
C ALA A 94 17.10 5.49 12.84
N ALA A 95 17.57 4.91 13.94
CA ALA A 95 18.23 3.60 13.90
C ALA A 95 17.24 2.44 13.77
N SER A 96 16.02 2.60 14.27
CA SER A 96 15.04 1.52 14.33
C SER A 96 14.06 1.49 13.17
N VAL A 97 14.05 2.48 12.30
CA VAL A 97 13.05 2.60 11.26
C VAL A 97 13.06 1.41 10.30
N GLU A 98 14.24 0.90 9.99
CA GLU A 98 14.36 -0.22 9.07
C GLU A 98 13.73 -1.49 9.65
N ALA A 99 14.06 -1.81 10.89
CA ALA A 99 13.51 -2.99 11.56
C ALA A 99 11.99 -2.87 11.74
N LYS A 100 11.51 -1.69 12.12
CA LYS A 100 10.07 -1.47 12.29
C LYS A 100 9.32 -1.59 10.97
N THR A 101 9.90 -1.07 9.89
CA THR A 101 9.30 -1.17 8.56
C THR A 101 9.22 -2.63 8.13
N ALA A 102 10.23 -3.43 8.42
CA ALA A 102 10.21 -4.85 8.09
C ALA A 102 9.09 -5.59 8.84
N TRP A 103 8.84 -5.24 10.09
CA TRP A 103 7.73 -5.81 10.83
C TRP A 103 6.39 -5.38 10.27
N ILE A 104 6.26 -4.12 9.90
CA ILE A 104 5.05 -3.61 9.27
C ILE A 104 4.77 -4.37 7.97
N ASP A 105 5.80 -4.61 7.15
CA ASP A 105 5.65 -5.38 5.91
C ASP A 105 5.10 -6.78 6.19
N ARG A 106 5.59 -7.43 7.25
CA ARG A 106 5.07 -8.75 7.65
C ARG A 106 3.62 -8.69 8.10
N TRP A 107 3.26 -7.66 8.84
CA TRP A 107 1.88 -7.49 9.30
C TRP A 107 0.94 -7.23 8.13
N ILE A 108 1.37 -6.43 7.16
CA ILE A 108 0.61 -6.18 5.94
C ILE A 108 0.38 -7.49 5.19
N GLU A 109 1.45 -8.24 4.97
CA GLU A 109 1.35 -9.50 4.25
C GLU A 109 0.43 -10.49 4.96
N ARG A 110 0.56 -10.59 6.27
CA ARG A 110 -0.29 -11.50 7.04
C ARG A 110 -1.76 -11.09 7.01
N ALA A 111 -2.03 -9.80 7.08
CA ALA A 111 -3.41 -9.31 6.94
C ALA A 111 -3.98 -9.66 5.58
N ASN A 112 -3.18 -9.52 4.52
CA ASN A 112 -3.59 -9.92 3.18
C ASN A 112 -3.91 -11.40 3.09
N GLN A 113 -3.07 -12.25 3.68
CA GLN A 113 -3.28 -13.69 3.67
C GLN A 113 -4.57 -14.07 4.38
N LYS A 114 -4.83 -13.45 5.52
CA LYS A 114 -6.05 -13.74 6.28
C LYS A 114 -7.30 -13.25 5.57
N GLU A 115 -7.23 -12.09 4.95
CA GLU A 115 -8.34 -11.57 4.18
C GLU A 115 -8.65 -12.50 3.00
N SER A 116 -7.62 -12.94 2.30
CA SER A 116 -7.77 -13.86 1.18
C SER A 116 -8.42 -15.17 1.62
N ALA A 117 -8.07 -15.67 2.81
CA ALA A 117 -8.64 -16.91 3.33
C ALA A 117 -10.11 -16.78 3.72
N MET A 118 -10.63 -15.57 3.90
CA MET A 118 -12.02 -15.32 4.25
C MET A 118 -12.97 -15.37 3.05
N GLY A 119 -12.44 -15.48 1.84
CA GLY A 119 -13.23 -15.73 0.65
C GLY A 119 -13.58 -14.51 -0.19
N GLY A 120 -14.32 -14.77 -1.26
CA GLY A 120 -14.55 -13.78 -2.32
C GLY A 120 -15.37 -12.56 -1.95
N ARG A 121 -16.17 -12.63 -0.89
CA ARG A 121 -17.00 -11.49 -0.48
C ARG A 121 -16.13 -10.32 -0.06
N LEU A 122 -15.07 -10.57 0.70
CA LEU A 122 -14.17 -9.52 1.13
C LEU A 122 -13.33 -9.00 -0.03
N ASP A 123 -12.96 -9.89 -0.95
CA ASP A 123 -12.23 -9.49 -2.14
C ASP A 123 -13.06 -8.53 -3.00
N GLU A 124 -14.35 -8.80 -3.11
CA GLU A 124 -15.26 -7.96 -3.86
C GLU A 124 -15.39 -6.57 -3.23
N GLU A 125 -15.55 -6.52 -1.92
CA GLU A 125 -15.63 -5.26 -1.21
C GLU A 125 -14.35 -4.45 -1.34
N ARG A 126 -13.21 -5.12 -1.23
CA ARG A 126 -11.91 -4.46 -1.35
C ARG A 126 -11.70 -3.88 -2.75
N ARG A 127 -12.11 -4.61 -3.77
CA ARG A 127 -12.03 -4.13 -5.15
C ARG A 127 -12.87 -2.88 -5.33
N ARG A 128 -14.08 -2.86 -4.78
CA ARG A 128 -14.96 -1.70 -4.86
C ARG A 128 -14.34 -0.48 -4.18
N ARG A 129 -13.71 -0.66 -3.04
CA ARG A 129 -13.05 0.43 -2.33
C ARG A 129 -11.88 0.99 -3.11
N ARG A 130 -11.15 0.14 -3.79
CA ARG A 130 -10.03 0.57 -4.63
C ARG A 130 -10.53 1.41 -5.79
N GLU A 131 -11.63 1.00 -6.41
CA GLU A 131 -12.24 1.75 -7.50
C GLU A 131 -12.76 3.11 -7.02
N GLU A 132 -13.36 3.16 -5.84
CA GLU A 132 -13.81 4.41 -5.25
C GLU A 132 -12.64 5.35 -4.99
N HIS A 133 -11.56 4.83 -4.47
CA HIS A 133 -10.35 5.63 -4.21
C HIS A 133 -9.80 6.23 -5.50
N GLN A 134 -9.75 5.45 -6.56
CA GLN A 134 -9.28 5.95 -7.85
C GLN A 134 -10.18 7.04 -8.40
N ARG A 135 -11.49 6.86 -8.30
CA ARG A 135 -12.44 7.89 -8.74
C ARG A 135 -12.26 9.18 -7.95
N GLU A 136 -12.09 9.06 -6.65
CA GLU A 136 -11.87 10.22 -5.79
C GLU A 136 -10.60 10.96 -6.19
N GLN A 137 -9.51 10.24 -6.46
CA GLN A 137 -8.26 10.87 -6.87
C GLN A 137 -8.42 11.61 -8.20
N LEU A 138 -9.16 11.03 -9.14
CA LEU A 138 -9.43 11.68 -10.41
C LEU A 138 -10.29 12.93 -10.23
N GLU A 139 -11.28 12.86 -9.36
CA GLU A 139 -12.14 14.00 -9.06
C GLU A 139 -11.32 15.14 -8.45
N LEU A 140 -10.48 14.83 -7.48
CA LEU A 140 -9.63 15.84 -6.85
C LEU A 140 -8.67 16.46 -7.85
N ALA A 141 -8.09 15.65 -8.73
CA ALA A 141 -7.21 16.17 -9.77
C ALA A 141 -7.96 17.13 -10.71
N SER A 142 -9.19 16.78 -11.05
CA SER A 142 -10.04 17.62 -11.90
C SER A 142 -10.35 18.95 -11.22
N ILE A 143 -10.72 18.90 -9.95
CA ILE A 143 -11.02 20.09 -9.17
C ILE A 143 -9.79 21.00 -9.06
N ASN A 144 -8.63 20.40 -8.76
CA ASN A 144 -7.40 21.16 -8.63
C ASN A 144 -6.99 21.80 -9.94
N ALA A 145 -7.22 21.12 -11.06
CA ALA A 145 -6.95 21.71 -12.37
C ALA A 145 -7.78 22.96 -12.63
N ARG A 146 -9.05 22.94 -12.18
CA ARG A 146 -9.91 24.13 -12.29
C ARG A 146 -9.46 25.24 -11.36
N TRP A 147 -9.06 24.89 -10.15
CA TRP A 147 -8.62 25.88 -9.17
C TRP A 147 -7.31 26.56 -9.57
N GLU A 148 -6.47 25.89 -10.33
CA GLU A 148 -5.24 26.51 -10.83
C GLU A 148 -5.50 27.75 -11.67
N LYS A 149 -6.69 27.87 -12.24
CA LYS A 149 -7.05 29.01 -13.07
C LYS A 149 -7.57 30.21 -12.28
N LEU A 150 -7.74 30.05 -10.99
CA LEU A 150 -8.18 31.13 -10.12
C LEU A 150 -7.01 31.99 -9.69
#